data_c6a04acea191ac613a99ea9427276346
#
_entry.id   c6a04acea191ac613a99ea9427276346
#
_cell.length_a   1.000
_cell.length_b   1.000
_cell.length_c   1.000
_cell.angle_alpha   90.00
_cell.angle_beta   90.00
_cell.angle_gamma   90.00
#
_symmetry.space_group_name_H-M   'P 1'
#
loop_
_entity.id
_entity.type
_entity.pdbx_description
1 polymer ?
#
loop_
_entity_poly.entity_id
_entity_poly.type
_entity_poly.pdbx_seq_one_letter_code
_entity_poly.pdbx_strand_id
1 'polypeptide(L)'
;MVKKNTLGKLATSVIKEFKGSLSSIEPTCTHIYVDSLASEDVILAVHAYFMPERTDATVHVSKLSDGVSLVSNRISQRNNSSAIPDIAVIIPTPTSACEDALVMLASHAIPCAVVVESAVEAPKIADTLFDTGLITVIAGTTEEALFDRLSTWIATTADKAVSFAAAYPSCRESVVKQITSSCAKENAAIGAVALVPGSDMPLMTARQIRLALDITSAYNIDMSIETIAELLGVVGAGFGYRTVARTVAGAVPGFGWALKAGMGYAGTYTTARVIHAYARKLAEKRDGVAGDSTKTGASNASTDLHSQSNTVETSTTQSLAKR
;
A
#
# COMPACT_ATOMS: atom_id res chain seq x y z
N MET A 1 -11.68 -27.94 -30.42
CA MET A 1 -12.65 -27.49 -29.41
C MET A 1 -12.09 -27.86 -28.03
N VAL A 2 -11.14 -27.06 -27.49
CA VAL A 2 -10.51 -27.32 -26.18
C VAL A 2 -11.50 -26.88 -25.13
N LYS A 3 -11.86 -27.81 -24.26
CA LYS A 3 -12.91 -27.69 -23.25
C LYS A 3 -12.70 -26.49 -22.35
N LYS A 4 -13.59 -25.50 -22.40
CA LYS A 4 -13.71 -24.35 -21.46
C LYS A 4 -13.64 -24.77 -19.97
N ASN A 5 -13.93 -26.04 -19.67
CA ASN A 5 -13.95 -26.60 -18.31
C ASN A 5 -12.56 -26.92 -17.70
N THR A 6 -11.48 -26.97 -18.49
CA THR A 6 -10.17 -27.38 -17.96
C THR A 6 -9.41 -26.23 -17.33
N LEU A 7 -9.51 -25.04 -17.92
CA LEU A 7 -8.93 -23.81 -17.37
C LEU A 7 -9.63 -23.37 -16.08
N GLY A 8 -10.96 -23.48 -16.04
CA GLY A 8 -11.73 -23.21 -14.81
C GLY A 8 -11.41 -24.17 -13.66
N LYS A 9 -11.23 -25.47 -13.96
CA LYS A 9 -10.86 -26.45 -12.94
C LYS A 9 -9.43 -26.28 -12.43
N LEU A 10 -8.49 -25.93 -13.31
CA LEU A 10 -7.11 -25.61 -12.90
C LEU A 10 -7.06 -24.32 -12.07
N ALA A 11 -7.76 -23.27 -12.47
CA ALA A 11 -7.89 -22.06 -11.67
C ALA A 11 -8.49 -22.38 -10.29
N THR A 12 -9.56 -23.15 -10.23
CA THR A 12 -10.23 -23.49 -8.96
C THR A 12 -9.36 -24.37 -8.04
N SER A 13 -8.55 -25.29 -8.58
CA SER A 13 -7.67 -26.13 -7.75
C SER A 13 -6.47 -25.33 -7.24
N VAL A 14 -5.87 -24.47 -8.05
CA VAL A 14 -4.81 -23.53 -7.66
C VAL A 14 -5.34 -22.54 -6.61
N ILE A 15 -6.55 -22.02 -6.80
CA ILE A 15 -7.24 -21.13 -5.88
C ILE A 15 -7.49 -21.80 -4.52
N LYS A 16 -7.90 -23.08 -4.50
CA LYS A 16 -8.17 -23.81 -3.26
C LYS A 16 -6.91 -24.03 -2.43
N GLU A 17 -5.80 -24.26 -3.09
CA GLU A 17 -4.48 -24.44 -2.46
C GLU A 17 -3.91 -23.11 -1.93
N PHE A 18 -4.20 -22.00 -2.62
CA PHE A 18 -3.77 -20.66 -2.23
C PHE A 18 -4.73 -19.93 -1.26
N LYS A 19 -5.91 -20.47 -0.98
CA LYS A 19 -6.91 -19.82 -0.10
C LYS A 19 -6.39 -19.52 1.32
N GLY A 20 -5.36 -20.25 1.79
CA GLY A 20 -4.67 -19.99 3.05
C GLY A 20 -3.54 -18.95 2.97
N SER A 21 -3.15 -18.54 1.76
CA SER A 21 -2.05 -17.59 1.50
C SER A 21 -2.51 -16.31 0.80
N LEU A 22 -3.83 -16.09 0.72
CA LEU A 22 -4.38 -14.84 0.18
C LEU A 22 -4.05 -13.72 1.15
N SER A 23 -3.46 -12.64 0.64
CA SER A 23 -3.13 -11.44 1.41
C SER A 23 -4.40 -10.88 2.07
N SER A 24 -4.65 -11.28 3.30
CA SER A 24 -5.57 -10.53 4.15
C SER A 24 -4.91 -9.18 4.44
N ILE A 25 -5.62 -8.09 4.21
CA ILE A 25 -5.15 -6.79 4.67
C ILE A 25 -5.08 -6.86 6.20
N GLU A 26 -3.88 -6.62 6.73
CA GLU A 26 -3.62 -6.62 8.16
C GLU A 26 -3.68 -5.20 8.72
N PRO A 27 -4.00 -5.02 9.99
CA PRO A 27 -3.85 -3.75 10.66
C PRO A 27 -2.42 -3.25 10.56
N THR A 28 -2.24 -1.94 10.39
CA THR A 28 -0.93 -1.29 10.32
C THR A 28 -0.71 -0.36 11.50
N CYS A 29 0.50 -0.34 12.03
CA CYS A 29 0.91 0.52 13.12
C CYS A 29 2.16 1.32 12.72
N THR A 30 2.04 2.65 12.72
CA THR A 30 3.14 3.58 12.44
C THR A 30 3.45 4.40 13.68
N HIS A 31 4.72 4.46 14.06
CA HIS A 31 5.16 5.38 15.11
C HIS A 31 5.96 6.53 14.52
N ILE A 32 5.60 7.75 14.88
CA ILE A 32 6.26 9.00 14.45
C ILE A 32 6.85 9.67 15.69
N TYR A 33 8.16 9.86 15.70
CA TYR A 33 8.90 10.53 16.75
C TYR A 33 9.37 11.89 16.27
N VAL A 34 8.97 12.94 16.96
CA VAL A 34 9.20 14.32 16.54
C VAL A 34 10.09 15.03 17.56
N ASP A 35 11.18 15.63 17.12
CA ASP A 35 11.93 16.57 17.93
C ASP A 35 11.14 17.88 18.09
N SER A 36 11.18 18.48 19.28
CA SER A 36 10.43 19.71 19.58
C SER A 36 10.86 20.92 18.77
N LEU A 37 12.04 20.86 18.15
CA LEU A 37 12.61 21.91 17.31
C LEU A 37 12.68 21.54 15.82
N ALA A 38 12.06 20.42 15.44
CA ALA A 38 12.02 19.99 14.04
C ALA A 38 11.22 20.95 13.16
N SER A 39 11.49 20.95 11.85
CA SER A 39 10.80 21.78 10.87
C SER A 39 9.30 21.51 10.87
N GLU A 40 8.51 22.55 11.03
CA GLU A 40 7.04 22.49 11.02
C GLU A 40 6.52 21.98 9.66
N ASP A 41 7.15 22.40 8.57
CA ASP A 41 6.79 21.98 7.21
C ASP A 41 6.97 20.46 7.02
N VAL A 42 8.06 19.91 7.54
CA VAL A 42 8.31 18.45 7.51
C VAL A 42 7.30 17.70 8.38
N ILE A 43 6.99 18.24 9.57
CA ILE A 43 6.00 17.63 10.46
C ILE A 43 4.63 17.58 9.80
N LEU A 44 4.19 18.69 9.19
CA LEU A 44 2.91 18.79 8.50
C LEU A 44 2.85 17.85 7.28
N ALA A 45 3.92 17.81 6.48
CA ALA A 45 4.00 16.90 5.33
C ALA A 45 3.94 15.43 5.75
N VAL A 46 4.70 15.02 6.78
CA VAL A 46 4.64 13.64 7.30
C VAL A 46 3.27 13.32 7.89
N HIS A 47 2.65 14.26 8.59
CA HIS A 47 1.31 14.08 9.13
C HIS A 47 0.28 13.90 7.98
N ALA A 48 0.34 14.73 6.96
CA ALA A 48 -0.54 14.62 5.78
C ALA A 48 -0.33 13.28 5.04
N TYR A 49 0.92 12.84 4.95
CA TYR A 49 1.26 11.56 4.32
C TYR A 49 0.61 10.37 5.04
N PHE A 50 0.65 10.34 6.37
CA PHE A 50 0.12 9.24 7.19
C PHE A 50 -1.33 9.46 7.65
N MET A 51 -2.15 10.17 6.87
CA MET A 51 -3.59 10.25 7.07
C MET A 51 -4.24 8.94 6.59
N PRO A 52 -4.72 8.07 7.50
CA PRO A 52 -5.24 6.77 7.11
C PRO A 52 -6.68 6.86 6.57
N GLU A 53 -6.98 6.12 5.50
CA GLU A 53 -8.35 5.87 5.05
C GLU A 53 -9.04 4.73 5.81
N ARG A 54 -8.26 3.87 6.48
CA ARG A 54 -8.75 2.70 7.20
C ARG A 54 -8.77 2.92 8.69
N THR A 55 -9.80 2.43 9.35
CA THR A 55 -9.97 2.55 10.81
C THR A 55 -9.07 1.60 11.62
N ASP A 56 -8.52 0.57 11.00
CA ASP A 56 -7.60 -0.38 11.61
C ASP A 56 -6.11 0.02 11.43
N ALA A 57 -5.84 1.12 10.76
CA ALA A 57 -4.52 1.72 10.70
C ALA A 57 -4.33 2.69 11.87
N THR A 58 -3.26 2.50 12.63
CA THR A 58 -2.94 3.32 13.79
C THR A 58 -1.66 4.12 13.56
N VAL A 59 -1.71 5.41 13.92
CA VAL A 59 -0.56 6.30 13.91
C VAL A 59 -0.37 6.85 15.31
N HIS A 60 0.81 6.62 15.87
CA HIS A 60 1.19 7.15 17.17
C HIS A 60 2.25 8.23 16.99
N VAL A 61 1.95 9.44 17.44
CA VAL A 61 2.92 10.55 17.43
C VAL A 61 3.40 10.79 18.85
N SER A 62 4.72 10.86 19.04
CA SER A 62 5.37 11.07 20.33
C SER A 62 6.55 12.02 20.19
N LYS A 63 6.94 12.66 21.30
CA LYS A 63 8.21 13.41 21.30
C LYS A 63 9.36 12.42 21.21
N LEU A 64 10.41 12.81 20.49
CA LEU A 64 11.62 11.99 20.34
C LEU A 64 12.29 11.68 21.70
N SER A 65 12.30 12.65 22.62
CA SER A 65 12.81 12.47 23.99
C SER A 65 12.09 11.39 24.79
N ASP A 66 10.79 11.20 24.54
CA ASP A 66 9.93 10.26 25.27
C ASP A 66 9.83 8.90 24.57
N GLY A 67 10.17 8.88 23.26
CA GLY A 67 9.96 7.74 22.38
C GLY A 67 10.67 6.47 22.83
N VAL A 68 11.91 6.58 23.29
CA VAL A 68 12.71 5.43 23.77
C VAL A 68 12.03 4.73 24.94
N SER A 69 11.54 5.51 25.90
CA SER A 69 10.87 4.97 27.10
C SER A 69 9.52 4.33 26.75
N LEU A 70 8.77 4.91 25.83
CA LEU A 70 7.44 4.43 25.45
C LEU A 70 7.51 3.12 24.66
N VAL A 71 8.43 2.99 23.71
CA VAL A 71 8.58 1.76 22.93
C VAL A 71 9.13 0.64 23.81
N SER A 72 10.14 0.90 24.63
CA SER A 72 10.70 -0.07 25.57
C SER A 72 9.63 -0.60 26.54
N ASN A 73 8.80 0.28 27.09
CA ASN A 73 7.71 -0.11 28.00
C ASN A 73 6.60 -0.88 27.27
N ARG A 74 6.25 -0.52 26.04
CA ARG A 74 5.21 -1.21 25.26
C ARG A 74 5.67 -2.60 24.79
N ILE A 75 6.93 -2.74 24.36
CA ILE A 75 7.52 -4.02 23.99
C ILE A 75 7.62 -4.95 25.21
N SER A 76 7.92 -4.41 26.39
CA SER A 76 7.98 -5.17 27.66
C SER A 76 6.62 -5.64 28.13
N GLN A 77 5.54 -4.94 27.78
CA GLN A 77 4.16 -5.35 28.09
C GLN A 77 3.62 -6.30 27.00
N ARG A 78 4.10 -7.50 26.98
CA ARG A 78 3.90 -8.59 26.01
C ARG A 78 2.44 -8.99 25.67
N ASN A 79 1.44 -8.33 26.25
CA ASN A 79 0.01 -8.70 26.14
C ASN A 79 -0.79 -7.89 25.10
N ASN A 80 -0.19 -6.94 24.37
CA ASN A 80 -0.90 -6.14 23.38
C ASN A 80 -0.12 -6.13 22.05
N SER A 81 -0.44 -7.03 21.15
CA SER A 81 0.17 -7.14 19.81
C SER A 81 0.01 -5.87 18.95
N SER A 82 -0.89 -4.96 19.35
CA SER A 82 -1.06 -3.64 18.73
C SER A 82 -0.02 -2.59 19.17
N ALA A 83 0.97 -2.96 19.98
CA ALA A 83 1.91 -2.02 20.58
C ALA A 83 3.26 -1.92 19.86
N ILE A 84 3.59 -2.86 18.99
CA ILE A 84 4.85 -2.86 18.23
C ILE A 84 4.59 -2.22 16.87
N PRO A 85 5.32 -1.16 16.49
CA PRO A 85 5.12 -0.55 15.17
C PRO A 85 5.65 -1.46 14.05
N ASP A 86 4.93 -1.45 12.92
CA ASP A 86 5.40 -2.09 11.69
C ASP A 86 6.52 -1.26 11.04
N ILE A 87 6.45 0.07 11.18
CA ILE A 87 7.46 1.04 10.76
C ILE A 87 7.55 2.19 11.75
N ALA A 88 8.71 2.84 11.80
CA ALA A 88 8.92 4.06 12.54
C ALA A 88 9.39 5.21 11.63
N VAL A 89 9.02 6.43 12.00
CA VAL A 89 9.49 7.66 11.36
C VAL A 89 10.05 8.57 12.46
N ILE A 90 11.25 9.07 12.27
CA ILE A 90 11.86 10.07 13.16
C ILE A 90 12.00 11.37 12.38
N ILE A 91 11.51 12.46 12.94
CA ILE A 91 11.69 13.82 12.41
C ILE A 91 12.62 14.55 13.40
N PRO A 92 13.93 14.52 13.14
CA PRO A 92 14.94 15.09 14.04
C PRO A 92 15.29 16.51 13.66
N THR A 93 16.16 17.12 14.48
CA THR A 93 17.01 18.25 14.12
C THR A 93 18.46 17.78 13.94
N PRO A 94 19.37 18.59 13.38
CA PRO A 94 20.78 18.22 13.24
C PRO A 94 21.47 17.86 14.58
N THR A 95 20.95 18.37 15.69
CA THR A 95 21.50 18.15 17.04
C THR A 95 20.71 17.14 17.86
N SER A 96 19.71 16.49 17.28
CA SER A 96 18.89 15.50 18.01
C SER A 96 19.68 14.28 18.43
N ALA A 97 19.54 13.89 19.68
CA ALA A 97 20.06 12.63 20.21
C ALA A 97 19.10 11.47 19.86
N CYS A 98 19.16 10.99 18.61
CA CYS A 98 18.27 9.93 18.11
C CYS A 98 18.92 8.53 18.12
N GLU A 99 20.20 8.42 18.46
CA GLU A 99 20.97 7.16 18.36
C GLU A 99 20.36 6.04 19.20
N ASP A 100 20.00 6.30 20.46
CA ASP A 100 19.40 5.31 21.35
C ASP A 100 18.05 4.81 20.79
N ALA A 101 17.24 5.71 20.21
CA ALA A 101 15.97 5.35 19.58
C ALA A 101 16.20 4.47 18.36
N LEU A 102 17.18 4.81 17.52
CA LEU A 102 17.54 4.03 16.32
C LEU A 102 18.10 2.66 16.69
N VAL A 103 18.97 2.56 17.67
CA VAL A 103 19.51 1.28 18.19
C VAL A 103 18.37 0.40 18.71
N MET A 104 17.44 0.97 19.47
CA MET A 104 16.30 0.23 19.99
C MET A 104 15.39 -0.28 18.86
N LEU A 105 15.04 0.56 17.88
CA LEU A 105 14.22 0.16 16.74
C LEU A 105 14.92 -0.94 15.91
N ALA A 106 16.21 -0.77 15.63
CA ALA A 106 17.00 -1.77 14.90
C ALA A 106 17.09 -3.11 15.64
N SER A 107 17.26 -3.08 16.99
CA SER A 107 17.31 -4.31 17.80
C SER A 107 16.01 -5.12 17.76
N HIS A 108 14.90 -4.49 17.44
CA HIS A 108 13.58 -5.13 17.28
C HIS A 108 13.19 -5.35 15.81
N ALA A 109 14.15 -5.19 14.89
CA ALA A 109 13.96 -5.31 13.45
C ALA A 109 12.84 -4.38 12.90
N ILE A 110 12.65 -3.19 13.50
CA ILE A 110 11.64 -2.22 13.06
C ILE A 110 12.31 -1.27 12.07
N PRO A 111 11.83 -1.23 10.80
CA PRO A 111 12.33 -0.27 9.81
C PRO A 111 12.04 1.16 10.24
N CYS A 112 13.04 2.03 10.09
CA CYS A 112 12.93 3.42 10.49
C CYS A 112 13.39 4.38 9.40
N ALA A 113 12.55 5.35 9.06
CA ALA A 113 12.88 6.48 8.23
C ALA A 113 13.24 7.70 9.08
N VAL A 114 14.43 8.24 8.89
CA VAL A 114 14.86 9.53 9.47
C VAL A 114 14.55 10.59 8.42
N VAL A 115 13.53 11.42 8.66
CA VAL A 115 12.97 12.35 7.70
C VAL A 115 13.45 13.76 8.00
N VAL A 116 14.08 14.38 6.99
CA VAL A 116 14.65 15.74 7.08
C VAL A 116 14.33 16.52 5.82
N GLU A 117 14.38 17.84 5.89
CA GLU A 117 14.21 18.71 4.72
C GLU A 117 15.40 18.58 3.75
N SER A 118 16.60 18.57 4.30
CA SER A 118 17.82 18.39 3.53
C SER A 118 18.72 17.31 4.17
N ALA A 119 19.42 16.54 3.34
CA ALA A 119 20.35 15.51 3.84
C ALA A 119 21.48 16.06 4.73
N VAL A 120 21.80 17.35 4.59
CA VAL A 120 22.79 18.04 5.41
C VAL A 120 22.29 18.27 6.85
N GLU A 121 20.99 18.27 7.03
CA GLU A 121 20.33 18.44 8.34
C GLU A 121 20.11 17.13 9.08
N ALA A 122 20.48 16.02 8.47
CA ALA A 122 20.39 14.74 9.15
C ALA A 122 21.32 14.72 10.37
N PRO A 123 20.85 14.22 11.51
CA PRO A 123 21.69 14.04 12.68
C PRO A 123 22.82 13.04 12.38
N LYS A 124 23.88 13.10 13.14
CA LYS A 124 24.98 12.14 13.02
C LYS A 124 24.48 10.75 13.46
N ILE A 125 24.48 9.81 12.55
CA ILE A 125 24.07 8.42 12.76
C ILE A 125 25.29 7.52 12.54
N ALA A 126 25.51 6.55 13.41
CA ALA A 126 26.61 5.61 13.28
C ALA A 126 26.46 4.72 12.02
N ASP A 127 27.54 4.49 11.28
CA ASP A 127 27.54 3.68 10.07
C ASP A 127 27.02 2.26 10.31
N THR A 128 27.29 1.70 11.48
CA THR A 128 26.81 0.37 11.90
C THR A 128 25.28 0.24 11.90
N LEU A 129 24.54 1.34 12.08
CA LEU A 129 23.09 1.35 12.01
C LEU A 129 22.59 1.29 10.56
N PHE A 130 23.30 1.93 9.64
CA PHE A 130 22.99 1.83 8.21
C PHE A 130 23.27 0.42 7.67
N ASP A 131 24.30 -0.25 8.16
CA ASP A 131 24.65 -1.61 7.77
C ASP A 131 23.54 -2.63 8.11
N THR A 132 22.65 -2.32 9.05
CA THR A 132 21.47 -3.15 9.33
C THR A 132 20.45 -3.20 8.19
N GLY A 133 20.46 -2.22 7.29
CA GLY A 133 19.46 -2.04 6.24
C GLY A 133 18.08 -1.58 6.73
N LEU A 134 17.94 -1.36 8.07
CA LEU A 134 16.66 -0.95 8.68
C LEU A 134 16.51 0.57 8.79
N ILE A 135 17.61 1.31 8.80
CA ILE A 135 17.61 2.76 8.96
C ILE A 135 17.84 3.42 7.60
N THR A 136 16.98 4.35 7.25
CA THR A 136 17.08 5.10 5.98
C THR A 136 16.87 6.58 6.23
N VAL A 137 17.78 7.43 5.73
CA VAL A 137 17.59 8.89 5.74
C VAL A 137 16.80 9.28 4.49
N ILE A 138 15.69 9.97 4.69
CA ILE A 138 14.82 10.48 3.65
C ILE A 138 14.83 12.01 3.71
N ALA A 139 15.40 12.65 2.70
CA ALA A 139 15.44 14.10 2.60
C ALA A 139 14.50 14.56 1.48
N GLY A 140 13.73 15.62 1.71
CA GLY A 140 12.85 16.19 0.69
C GLY A 140 12.58 17.67 0.98
N THR A 141 12.99 18.53 0.07
CA THR A 141 12.79 19.99 0.14
C THR A 141 11.39 20.43 -0.28
N THR A 142 10.63 19.52 -0.88
CA THR A 142 9.23 19.73 -1.26
C THR A 142 8.39 18.55 -0.77
N GLU A 143 7.12 18.80 -0.49
CA GLU A 143 6.16 17.78 -0.07
C GLU A 143 6.08 16.62 -1.08
N GLU A 144 6.04 16.92 -2.38
CA GLU A 144 5.99 15.91 -3.45
C GLU A 144 7.22 15.01 -3.45
N ALA A 145 8.42 15.59 -3.32
CA ALA A 145 9.68 14.83 -3.26
C ALA A 145 9.76 13.97 -2.00
N LEU A 146 9.25 14.46 -0.87
CA LEU A 146 9.17 13.72 0.38
C LEU A 146 8.21 12.55 0.25
N PHE A 147 7.02 12.78 -0.31
CA PHE A 147 5.99 11.75 -0.53
C PHE A 147 6.50 10.64 -1.46
N ASP A 148 7.15 10.97 -2.56
CA ASP A 148 7.70 9.97 -3.49
C ASP A 148 8.75 9.07 -2.81
N ARG A 149 9.65 9.68 -2.02
CA ARG A 149 10.71 8.95 -1.31
C ARG A 149 10.15 8.09 -0.17
N LEU A 150 9.22 8.62 0.64
CA LEU A 150 8.52 7.83 1.67
C LEU A 150 7.76 6.68 1.05
N SER A 151 7.06 6.92 -0.04
CA SER A 151 6.29 5.89 -0.76
C SER A 151 7.20 4.78 -1.30
N THR A 152 8.34 5.15 -1.85
CA THR A 152 9.33 4.19 -2.34
C THR A 152 9.93 3.39 -1.18
N TRP A 153 10.24 4.06 -0.07
CA TRP A 153 10.77 3.40 1.12
C TRP A 153 9.77 2.39 1.71
N ILE A 154 8.50 2.78 1.92
CA ILE A 154 7.45 1.86 2.38
C ILE A 154 7.30 0.67 1.43
N ALA A 155 7.24 0.93 0.13
CA ALA A 155 7.06 -0.11 -0.89
C ALA A 155 8.20 -1.14 -0.92
N THR A 156 9.41 -0.77 -0.50
CA THR A 156 10.59 -1.64 -0.55
C THR A 156 10.97 -2.24 0.80
N THR A 157 10.53 -1.64 1.90
CA THR A 157 11.02 -1.98 3.24
C THR A 157 9.94 -2.56 4.14
N ALA A 158 8.67 -2.13 3.99
CA ALA A 158 7.61 -2.61 4.86
C ALA A 158 7.18 -4.04 4.49
N ASP A 159 7.20 -4.96 5.45
CA ASP A 159 6.72 -6.34 5.27
C ASP A 159 5.26 -6.40 4.83
N LYS A 160 4.44 -5.47 5.33
CA LYS A 160 3.01 -5.34 5.03
C LYS A 160 2.73 -4.23 4.00
N ALA A 161 3.58 -4.06 2.97
CA ALA A 161 3.46 -2.94 2.03
C ALA A 161 2.06 -2.80 1.40
N VAL A 162 1.38 -3.91 1.08
CA VAL A 162 0.02 -3.89 0.53
C VAL A 162 -0.98 -3.34 1.56
N SER A 163 -0.84 -3.71 2.83
CA SER A 163 -1.69 -3.19 3.91
C SER A 163 -1.45 -1.69 4.14
N PHE A 164 -0.19 -1.25 4.04
CA PHE A 164 0.13 0.18 4.04
C PHE A 164 -0.49 0.92 2.85
N ALA A 165 -0.45 0.37 1.64
CA ALA A 165 -1.09 0.96 0.47
C ALA A 165 -2.62 1.03 0.60
N ALA A 166 -3.23 0.04 1.27
CA ALA A 166 -4.65 0.06 1.58
C ALA A 166 -4.99 1.15 2.61
N ALA A 167 -4.12 1.36 3.60
CA ALA A 167 -4.32 2.33 4.66
C ALA A 167 -3.99 3.77 4.21
N TYR A 168 -2.92 3.95 3.45
CA TYR A 168 -2.39 5.27 3.09
C TYR A 168 -2.36 5.46 1.57
N PRO A 169 -3.25 6.29 1.01
CA PRO A 169 -3.35 6.54 -0.44
C PRO A 169 -2.03 7.00 -1.07
N SER A 170 -1.24 7.76 -0.33
CA SER A 170 0.01 8.35 -0.79
C SER A 170 1.04 7.31 -1.28
N CYS A 171 1.05 6.08 -0.73
CA CYS A 171 2.02 5.06 -1.15
C CYS A 171 1.47 4.03 -2.15
N ARG A 172 0.20 4.07 -2.52
CA ARG A 172 -0.45 3.07 -3.39
C ARG A 172 0.29 2.82 -4.69
N GLU A 173 0.62 3.90 -5.41
CA GLU A 173 1.27 3.78 -6.72
C GLU A 173 2.66 3.14 -6.63
N SER A 174 3.46 3.55 -5.65
CA SER A 174 4.80 3.01 -5.42
C SER A 174 4.76 1.54 -5.02
N VAL A 175 3.82 1.16 -4.14
CA VAL A 175 3.63 -0.23 -3.75
C VAL A 175 3.18 -1.09 -4.93
N VAL A 176 2.17 -0.65 -5.70
CA VAL A 176 1.71 -1.37 -6.88
C VAL A 176 2.81 -1.53 -7.93
N LYS A 177 3.62 -0.50 -8.14
CA LYS A 177 4.79 -0.55 -9.03
C LYS A 177 5.81 -1.57 -8.54
N GLN A 178 6.11 -1.60 -7.25
CA GLN A 178 7.08 -2.51 -6.65
C GLN A 178 6.63 -3.97 -6.72
N ILE A 179 5.39 -4.29 -6.29
CA ILE A 179 4.87 -5.66 -6.34
C ILE A 179 4.75 -6.17 -7.79
N THR A 180 4.38 -5.29 -8.74
CA THR A 180 4.35 -5.59 -10.17
C THR A 180 5.74 -5.93 -10.70
N SER A 181 6.74 -5.11 -10.36
CA SER A 181 8.13 -5.30 -10.78
C SER A 181 8.70 -6.61 -10.23
N SER A 182 8.48 -6.90 -8.95
CA SER A 182 8.92 -8.14 -8.32
C SER A 182 8.27 -9.37 -8.96
N CYS A 183 6.96 -9.38 -9.12
CA CYS A 183 6.23 -10.47 -9.77
C CYS A 183 6.66 -10.67 -11.23
N ALA A 184 6.90 -9.58 -11.98
CA ALA A 184 7.35 -9.65 -13.37
C ALA A 184 8.76 -10.25 -13.49
N LYS A 185 9.68 -9.87 -12.59
CA LYS A 185 11.05 -10.46 -12.53
C LYS A 185 11.00 -11.95 -12.19
N GLU A 186 10.18 -12.35 -11.22
CA GLU A 186 10.01 -13.74 -10.84
C GLU A 186 9.40 -14.57 -11.97
N ASN A 187 8.38 -14.06 -12.66
CA ASN A 187 7.79 -14.73 -13.82
C ASN A 187 8.75 -14.82 -15.00
N ALA A 188 9.62 -13.82 -15.17
CA ALA A 188 10.70 -13.90 -16.15
C ALA A 188 11.69 -15.03 -15.82
N ALA A 189 12.10 -15.16 -14.55
CA ALA A 189 12.97 -16.23 -14.09
C ALA A 189 12.34 -17.62 -14.29
N ILE A 190 11.05 -17.78 -13.91
CA ILE A 190 10.31 -19.03 -14.14
C ILE A 190 10.26 -19.36 -15.63
N GLY A 191 9.95 -18.39 -16.48
CA GLY A 191 9.93 -18.60 -17.94
C GLY A 191 11.28 -18.98 -18.53
N ALA A 192 12.38 -18.43 -17.98
CA ALA A 192 13.73 -18.76 -18.43
C ALA A 192 14.12 -20.21 -18.12
N VAL A 193 13.73 -20.72 -16.94
CA VAL A 193 14.13 -22.05 -16.44
C VAL A 193 13.20 -23.18 -16.94
N ALA A 194 12.02 -22.87 -17.46
CA ALA A 194 11.05 -23.85 -17.91
C ALA A 194 11.61 -24.71 -19.07
N LEU A 195 11.96 -25.95 -18.76
CA LEU A 195 12.49 -26.93 -19.74
C LEU A 195 11.38 -27.57 -20.58
N VAL A 196 10.22 -27.81 -19.96
CA VAL A 196 9.06 -28.43 -20.63
C VAL A 196 8.08 -27.32 -21.02
N PRO A 197 7.66 -27.23 -22.30
CA PRO A 197 6.68 -26.24 -22.73
C PRO A 197 5.36 -26.35 -21.95
N GLY A 198 4.95 -25.26 -21.28
CA GLY A 198 3.68 -25.19 -20.55
C GLY A 198 3.72 -25.66 -19.10
N SER A 199 4.82 -26.22 -18.60
CA SER A 199 4.95 -26.60 -17.17
C SER A 199 5.01 -25.40 -16.23
N ASP A 200 5.37 -24.23 -16.75
CA ASP A 200 5.42 -22.94 -16.05
C ASP A 200 4.04 -22.26 -15.89
N MET A 201 3.06 -22.67 -16.72
CA MET A 201 1.74 -22.01 -16.81
C MET A 201 0.98 -21.98 -15.47
N PRO A 202 0.84 -23.09 -14.71
CA PRO A 202 0.08 -23.04 -13.47
C PRO A 202 0.70 -22.08 -12.44
N LEU A 203 2.02 -22.09 -12.28
CA LEU A 203 2.73 -21.26 -11.33
C LEU A 203 2.65 -19.77 -11.70
N MET A 204 2.87 -19.45 -12.98
CA MET A 204 2.73 -18.08 -13.47
C MET A 204 1.30 -17.55 -13.33
N THR A 205 0.28 -18.40 -13.57
CA THR A 205 -1.12 -18.03 -13.39
C THR A 205 -1.44 -17.76 -11.92
N ALA A 206 -0.98 -18.61 -11.02
CA ALA A 206 -1.17 -18.42 -9.58
C ALA A 206 -0.56 -17.08 -9.10
N ARG A 207 0.65 -16.76 -9.54
CA ARG A 207 1.31 -15.50 -9.22
C ARG A 207 0.58 -14.28 -9.80
N GLN A 208 0.02 -14.39 -11.00
CA GLN A 208 -0.79 -13.32 -11.60
C GLN A 208 -2.10 -13.09 -10.86
N ILE A 209 -2.76 -14.17 -10.37
CA ILE A 209 -3.95 -14.05 -9.52
C ILE A 209 -3.59 -13.35 -8.21
N ARG A 210 -2.50 -13.75 -7.57
CA ARG A 210 -2.04 -13.10 -6.33
C ARG A 210 -1.74 -11.62 -6.57
N LEU A 211 -0.98 -11.30 -7.61
CA LEU A 211 -0.67 -9.92 -7.96
C LEU A 211 -1.95 -9.09 -8.20
N ALA A 212 -2.96 -9.67 -8.84
CA ALA A 212 -4.24 -9.00 -9.05
C ALA A 212 -4.96 -8.72 -7.73
N LEU A 213 -4.97 -9.69 -6.81
CA LEU A 213 -5.52 -9.51 -5.46
C LEU A 213 -4.75 -8.45 -4.67
N ASP A 214 -3.42 -8.49 -4.69
CA ASP A 214 -2.58 -7.52 -3.99
C ASP A 214 -2.83 -6.09 -4.52
N ILE A 215 -2.97 -5.91 -5.85
CA ILE A 215 -3.29 -4.61 -6.46
C ILE A 215 -4.67 -4.13 -6.03
N THR A 216 -5.70 -4.97 -6.08
CA THR A 216 -7.06 -4.57 -5.70
C THR A 216 -7.17 -4.29 -4.20
N SER A 217 -6.48 -5.10 -3.39
CA SER A 217 -6.38 -4.89 -1.93
C SER A 217 -5.71 -3.56 -1.57
N ALA A 218 -4.66 -3.15 -2.30
CA ALA A 218 -4.00 -1.85 -2.11
C ALA A 218 -4.96 -0.66 -2.32
N TYR A 219 -6.04 -0.84 -3.07
CA TYR A 219 -7.10 0.15 -3.28
C TYR A 219 -8.33 -0.05 -2.39
N ASN A 220 -8.27 -0.90 -1.37
CA ASN A 220 -9.43 -1.28 -0.54
C ASN A 220 -10.62 -1.81 -1.37
N ILE A 221 -10.33 -2.55 -2.43
CA ILE A 221 -11.34 -3.16 -3.28
C ILE A 221 -11.33 -4.65 -2.99
N ASP A 222 -12.39 -5.13 -2.37
CA ASP A 222 -12.60 -6.56 -2.16
C ASP A 222 -13.15 -7.17 -3.44
N MET A 223 -12.32 -7.94 -4.11
CA MET A 223 -12.71 -8.66 -5.33
C MET A 223 -12.72 -10.15 -5.08
N SER A 224 -13.81 -10.79 -5.52
CA SER A 224 -13.85 -12.26 -5.49
C SER A 224 -12.82 -12.83 -6.48
N ILE A 225 -12.31 -14.00 -6.14
CA ILE A 225 -11.35 -14.72 -6.98
C ILE A 225 -11.96 -15.03 -8.35
N GLU A 226 -13.26 -15.28 -8.40
CA GLU A 226 -14.01 -15.53 -9.62
C GLU A 226 -13.96 -14.30 -10.54
N THR A 227 -14.20 -13.11 -10.02
CA THR A 227 -14.12 -11.85 -10.76
C THR A 227 -12.70 -11.60 -11.29
N ILE A 228 -11.69 -11.88 -10.47
CA ILE A 228 -10.28 -11.78 -10.90
C ILE A 228 -9.97 -12.80 -12.00
N ALA A 229 -10.44 -14.03 -11.86
CA ALA A 229 -10.24 -15.08 -12.87
C ALA A 229 -10.93 -14.72 -14.22
N GLU A 230 -12.10 -14.11 -14.18
CA GLU A 230 -12.78 -13.59 -15.37
C GLU A 230 -11.98 -12.47 -16.00
N LEU A 231 -11.51 -11.52 -15.23
CA LEU A 231 -10.69 -10.39 -15.70
C LEU A 231 -9.38 -10.89 -16.33
N LEU A 232 -8.71 -11.83 -15.69
CA LEU A 232 -7.53 -12.50 -16.23
C LEU A 232 -7.83 -13.33 -17.46
N GLY A 233 -9.03 -13.93 -17.56
CA GLY A 233 -9.51 -14.65 -18.72
C GLY A 233 -9.67 -13.74 -19.94
N VAL A 234 -10.23 -12.56 -19.75
CA VAL A 234 -10.38 -11.53 -20.81
C VAL A 234 -8.99 -11.03 -21.24
N VAL A 235 -8.11 -10.72 -20.29
CA VAL A 235 -6.72 -10.33 -20.59
C VAL A 235 -5.97 -11.49 -21.24
N GLY A 236 -6.16 -12.72 -20.75
CA GLY A 236 -5.53 -13.94 -21.25
C GLY A 236 -5.98 -14.34 -22.66
N ALA A 237 -7.22 -14.05 -23.07
CA ALA A 237 -7.66 -14.26 -24.44
C ALA A 237 -6.83 -13.42 -25.44
N GLY A 238 -6.43 -12.20 -25.04
CA GLY A 238 -5.46 -11.40 -25.79
C GLY A 238 -4.04 -12.02 -25.81
N PHE A 239 -3.70 -12.85 -24.81
CA PHE A 239 -2.44 -13.59 -24.75
C PHE A 239 -2.42 -14.88 -25.58
N GLY A 240 -3.58 -15.48 -25.88
CA GLY A 240 -3.71 -16.64 -26.77
C GLY A 240 -3.05 -16.41 -28.13
N TYR A 241 -3.16 -15.21 -28.65
CA TYR A 241 -2.48 -14.77 -29.88
C TYR A 241 -0.95 -14.80 -29.75
N ARG A 242 -0.41 -14.53 -28.53
CA ARG A 242 1.04 -14.57 -28.24
C ARG A 242 1.58 -15.98 -28.07
N THR A 243 0.72 -16.95 -27.74
CA THR A 243 1.13 -18.36 -27.62
C THR A 243 1.51 -18.93 -28.99
N VAL A 244 0.83 -18.51 -30.05
CA VAL A 244 1.20 -18.86 -31.45
C VAL A 244 2.57 -18.27 -31.80
N ALA A 245 2.83 -17.02 -31.43
CA ALA A 245 4.14 -16.40 -31.65
C ALA A 245 5.26 -17.11 -30.84
N ARG A 246 4.94 -17.66 -29.66
CA ARG A 246 5.88 -18.48 -28.84
C ARG A 246 6.33 -19.74 -29.57
N THR A 247 5.44 -20.42 -30.25
CA THR A 247 5.75 -21.66 -30.98
C THR A 247 6.74 -21.40 -32.13
N VAL A 248 6.57 -20.28 -32.81
CA VAL A 248 7.48 -19.84 -33.90
C VAL A 248 8.84 -19.41 -33.35
N ALA A 249 8.87 -18.69 -32.22
CA ALA A 249 10.10 -18.19 -31.61
C ALA A 249 10.91 -19.28 -30.88
N GLY A 250 10.28 -20.39 -30.45
CA GLY A 250 10.98 -21.56 -29.90
C GLY A 250 11.80 -22.34 -30.91
N ALA A 251 11.67 -22.02 -32.20
CA ALA A 251 12.44 -22.64 -33.28
C ALA A 251 13.84 -22.01 -33.48
N VAL A 252 14.18 -20.91 -32.78
CA VAL A 252 15.50 -20.28 -32.89
C VAL A 252 16.45 -20.86 -31.84
N PRO A 253 17.46 -21.66 -32.25
CA PRO A 253 18.42 -22.27 -31.34
C PRO A 253 19.22 -21.18 -30.60
N GLY A 254 19.38 -21.32 -29.28
CA GLY A 254 20.22 -20.46 -28.43
C GLY A 254 19.57 -19.25 -27.81
N PHE A 255 18.44 -18.71 -28.31
CA PHE A 255 17.78 -17.51 -27.76
C PHE A 255 16.40 -17.78 -27.10
N GLY A 256 15.94 -19.03 -27.11
CA GLY A 256 14.60 -19.39 -26.64
C GLY A 256 14.33 -19.04 -25.16
N TRP A 257 15.35 -19.11 -24.31
CA TRP A 257 15.22 -18.77 -22.87
C TRP A 257 15.03 -17.26 -22.65
N ALA A 258 15.76 -16.42 -23.37
CA ALA A 258 15.66 -14.97 -23.26
C ALA A 258 14.28 -14.47 -23.73
N LEU A 259 13.76 -15.07 -24.81
CA LEU A 259 12.42 -14.76 -25.31
C LEU A 259 11.32 -15.20 -24.34
N LYS A 260 11.44 -16.39 -23.72
CA LYS A 260 10.51 -16.86 -22.69
C LYS A 260 10.53 -15.96 -21.46
N ALA A 261 11.71 -15.55 -20.99
CA ALA A 261 11.87 -14.60 -19.90
C ALA A 261 11.21 -13.25 -20.22
N GLY A 262 11.49 -12.69 -21.38
CA GLY A 262 10.92 -11.42 -21.84
C GLY A 262 9.41 -11.46 -21.96
N MET A 263 8.84 -12.57 -22.44
CA MET A 263 7.38 -12.75 -22.50
C MET A 263 6.75 -12.89 -21.11
N GLY A 264 7.40 -13.61 -20.17
CA GLY A 264 6.95 -13.71 -18.78
C GLY A 264 6.90 -12.34 -18.12
N TYR A 265 7.95 -11.55 -18.28
CA TYR A 265 8.05 -10.19 -17.79
C TYR A 265 6.98 -9.27 -18.39
N ALA A 266 6.96 -9.11 -19.70
CA ALA A 266 6.06 -8.21 -20.41
C ALA A 266 4.57 -8.59 -20.23
N GLY A 267 4.28 -9.89 -20.17
CA GLY A 267 2.95 -10.41 -19.91
C GLY A 267 2.44 -10.00 -18.55
N THR A 268 3.23 -10.23 -17.50
CA THR A 268 2.89 -9.87 -16.12
C THR A 268 2.71 -8.36 -15.98
N TYR A 269 3.63 -7.59 -16.54
CA TYR A 269 3.57 -6.12 -16.46
C TYR A 269 2.33 -5.55 -17.15
N THR A 270 1.97 -6.08 -18.33
CA THR A 270 0.77 -5.66 -19.06
C THR A 270 -0.50 -5.99 -18.30
N THR A 271 -0.58 -7.20 -17.72
CA THR A 271 -1.72 -7.63 -16.89
C THR A 271 -1.88 -6.73 -15.68
N ALA A 272 -0.79 -6.47 -14.95
CA ALA A 272 -0.80 -5.60 -13.78
C ALA A 272 -1.29 -4.18 -14.12
N ARG A 273 -0.84 -3.60 -15.24
CA ARG A 273 -1.31 -2.26 -15.67
C ARG A 273 -2.81 -2.20 -15.93
N VAL A 274 -3.39 -3.25 -16.52
CA VAL A 274 -4.85 -3.30 -16.76
C VAL A 274 -5.60 -3.38 -15.43
N ILE A 275 -5.15 -4.25 -14.52
CA ILE A 275 -5.78 -4.42 -13.21
C ILE A 275 -5.63 -3.15 -12.37
N HIS A 276 -4.46 -2.53 -12.38
CA HIS A 276 -4.19 -1.27 -11.68
C HIS A 276 -5.11 -0.15 -12.18
N ALA A 277 -5.22 0.03 -13.51
CA ALA A 277 -6.12 1.03 -14.08
C ALA A 277 -7.59 0.77 -13.73
N TYR A 278 -8.00 -0.49 -13.66
CA TYR A 278 -9.34 -0.88 -13.25
C TYR A 278 -9.59 -0.59 -11.76
N ALA A 279 -8.66 -0.98 -10.89
CA ALA A 279 -8.74 -0.74 -9.45
C ALA A 279 -8.80 0.77 -9.13
N ARG A 280 -7.96 1.58 -9.79
CA ARG A 280 -7.96 3.04 -9.64
C ARG A 280 -9.31 3.65 -10.01
N LYS A 281 -9.90 3.26 -11.14
CA LYS A 281 -11.22 3.75 -11.56
C LYS A 281 -12.34 3.38 -10.58
N LEU A 282 -12.29 2.18 -9.99
CA LEU A 282 -13.26 1.77 -8.97
C LEU A 282 -13.11 2.58 -7.68
N ALA A 283 -11.86 2.85 -7.26
CA ALA A 283 -11.59 3.69 -6.09
C ALA A 283 -12.09 5.13 -6.32
N GLU A 284 -11.75 5.74 -7.45
CA GLU A 284 -12.22 7.08 -7.82
C GLU A 284 -13.76 7.18 -7.83
N LYS A 285 -14.45 6.14 -8.32
CA LYS A 285 -15.92 6.10 -8.32
C LYS A 285 -16.48 5.98 -6.91
N ARG A 286 -15.88 5.17 -6.04
CA ARG A 286 -16.27 5.02 -4.64
C ARG A 286 -16.16 6.35 -3.90
N ASP A 287 -15.02 7.04 -4.06
CA ASP A 287 -14.72 8.27 -3.35
C ASP A 287 -15.58 9.44 -3.89
N GLY A 288 -15.89 9.48 -5.19
CA GLY A 288 -16.82 10.42 -5.79
C GLY A 288 -18.26 10.29 -5.27
N VAL A 289 -18.74 9.07 -5.05
CA VAL A 289 -20.07 8.81 -4.48
C VAL A 289 -20.12 9.21 -2.99
N ALA A 290 -19.05 8.96 -2.24
CA ALA A 290 -18.96 9.35 -0.83
C ALA A 290 -18.94 10.87 -0.67
N GLY A 291 -18.26 11.61 -1.56
CA GLY A 291 -18.23 13.08 -1.55
C GLY A 291 -19.58 13.75 -1.86
N ASP A 292 -20.42 13.14 -2.70
CA ASP A 292 -21.74 13.66 -3.04
C ASP A 292 -22.75 13.42 -1.90
N SER A 293 -22.65 12.28 -1.23
CA SER A 293 -23.50 11.95 -0.07
C SER A 293 -23.26 12.90 1.11
N THR A 294 -22.03 13.36 1.32
CA THR A 294 -21.70 14.30 2.40
C THR A 294 -22.22 15.71 2.11
N LYS A 295 -22.25 16.14 0.86
CA LYS A 295 -22.81 17.44 0.46
C LYS A 295 -24.33 17.47 0.63
N THR A 296 -25.02 16.36 0.34
CA THR A 296 -26.49 16.26 0.50
C THR A 296 -26.87 16.24 1.98
N GLY A 297 -26.09 15.59 2.85
CA GLY A 297 -26.31 15.57 4.29
C GLY A 297 -26.12 16.95 4.95
N ALA A 298 -25.14 17.71 4.53
CA ALA A 298 -24.88 19.06 5.05
C ALA A 298 -25.95 20.07 4.61
N SER A 299 -26.53 19.91 3.42
CA SER A 299 -27.63 20.74 2.92
C SER A 299 -28.92 20.52 3.71
N ASN A 300 -29.22 19.27 4.08
CA ASN A 300 -30.42 18.94 4.85
C ASN A 300 -30.32 19.39 6.34
N ALA A 301 -29.10 19.29 6.91
CA ALA A 301 -28.90 19.75 8.29
C ALA A 301 -29.01 21.28 8.45
N SER A 302 -28.62 22.06 7.43
CA SER A 302 -28.78 23.52 7.45
C SER A 302 -30.25 23.96 7.24
N THR A 303 -31.05 23.17 6.54
CA THR A 303 -32.49 23.44 6.33
C THR A 303 -33.30 23.17 7.60
N ASP A 304 -32.96 22.13 8.36
CA ASP A 304 -33.64 21.80 9.62
C ASP A 304 -33.33 22.78 10.77
N LEU A 305 -32.12 23.36 10.78
CA LEU A 305 -31.76 24.39 11.74
C LEU A 305 -32.50 25.73 11.48
N HIS A 306 -32.80 26.03 10.20
CA HIS A 306 -33.51 27.25 9.86
C HIS A 306 -35.04 27.15 10.12
N SER A 307 -35.60 25.95 10.05
CA SER A 307 -37.00 25.69 10.37
C SER A 307 -37.26 25.68 11.90
N GLN A 308 -36.30 25.28 12.71
CA GLN A 308 -36.44 25.31 14.17
C GLN A 308 -36.31 26.74 14.77
N SER A 309 -35.51 27.62 14.17
CA SER A 309 -35.39 29.01 14.64
C SER A 309 -36.64 29.83 14.39
N ASN A 310 -37.36 29.58 13.30
CA ASN A 310 -38.62 30.29 12.99
C ASN A 310 -39.80 29.85 13.87
N THR A 311 -39.75 28.65 14.47
CA THR A 311 -40.85 28.16 15.35
C THR A 311 -40.74 28.71 16.77
N VAL A 312 -39.55 29.12 17.22
CA VAL A 312 -39.33 29.69 18.56
C VAL A 312 -39.70 31.18 18.61
N GLU A 313 -39.50 31.96 17.54
CA GLU A 313 -39.86 33.37 17.49
C GLU A 313 -41.37 33.60 17.44
N THR A 314 -42.16 32.71 16.84
CA THR A 314 -43.62 32.85 16.75
C THR A 314 -44.34 32.53 18.06
N SER A 315 -43.75 31.75 18.95
CA SER A 315 -44.36 31.41 20.26
C SER A 315 -44.13 32.47 21.34
N THR A 316 -43.07 33.29 21.21
CA THR A 316 -42.76 34.33 22.20
C THR A 316 -43.57 35.59 21.98
N THR A 317 -44.01 35.90 20.78
CA THR A 317 -44.79 37.10 20.43
C THR A 317 -46.28 36.98 20.81
N GLN A 318 -46.81 35.76 20.90
CA GLN A 318 -48.24 35.56 21.32
C GLN A 318 -48.44 35.59 22.83
N SER A 319 -47.41 35.47 23.65
CA SER A 319 -47.51 35.52 25.11
C SER A 319 -47.55 36.94 25.69
N LEU A 320 -47.12 37.96 24.95
CA LEU A 320 -47.09 39.36 25.41
C LEU A 320 -48.30 40.20 25.03
N ALA A 321 -49.22 39.65 24.24
CA ALA A 321 -50.45 40.37 23.81
C ALA A 321 -51.69 40.05 24.67
N LYS A 322 -51.55 39.34 25.81
CA LYS A 322 -52.67 39.01 26.74
C LYS A 322 -52.31 39.32 28.20
N ARG A 323 -51.79 40.52 28.46
CA ARG A 323 -51.82 41.12 29.77
C ARG A 323 -52.10 42.62 29.65
#